data_4f27e5017045bcbf184c583480b72ec1
#
_entry.id   4f27e5017045bcbf184c583480b72ec1
#
_cell.length_a   1.000
_cell.length_b   1.000
_cell.length_c   1.000
_cell.angle_alpha   90.00
_cell.angle_beta   90.00
_cell.angle_gamma   90.00
#
_symmetry.space_group_name_H-M   'P 1'
#
loop_
_entity.id
_entity.type
_entity.pdbx_description
1 polymer ?
#
loop_
_entity_poly.entity_id
_entity_poly.type
_entity_poly.pdbx_seq_one_letter_code
_entity_poly.pdbx_strand_id
1 'polypeptide(L)'
;MVSVRTHELPKAVVPSVLKAARLLDEVASTREALSLAEIAARLDLPKSSTLSLCTSLTQSGLLTRYENNTYHLGTHLVDLAHAYLARTDLTREFEQALDTLKVLDEDGAVLAVRDGDEVVYVACRNGDRPVGITYRIGMRLPVSCTATGKALISALSDQEVRSLFRRGKPLPQLTPNSCGAVGPLLDQLRQVRSQGYATDDEETRVGMCCIGVPIIDPETGNALAAVAVSMLKGSVTLDKREQVVATLQALARLLSNRVKMLR
;
A
#
# COMPACT_ATOMS: atom_id res chain seq x y z
N MET A 1 -1.74 -23.83 -1.55
CA MET A 1 -3.08 -23.52 -2.09
C MET A 1 -3.72 -22.53 -1.13
N VAL A 2 -3.38 -21.25 -1.23
CA VAL A 2 -3.99 -20.17 -0.44
C VAL A 2 -5.02 -19.50 -1.35
N SER A 3 -6.26 -19.99 -1.24
CA SER A 3 -7.42 -19.40 -1.89
C SER A 3 -7.63 -18.00 -1.32
N VAL A 4 -7.45 -16.98 -2.13
CA VAL A 4 -7.95 -15.63 -1.83
C VAL A 4 -9.48 -15.71 -1.90
N ARG A 5 -10.08 -15.97 -0.76
CA ARG A 5 -11.54 -15.92 -0.61
C ARG A 5 -11.97 -14.48 -0.73
N THR A 6 -12.73 -14.17 -1.77
CA THR A 6 -13.63 -13.01 -1.81
C THR A 6 -14.54 -13.12 -0.57
N HIS A 7 -14.25 -12.34 0.46
CA HIS A 7 -15.08 -12.32 1.66
C HIS A 7 -16.39 -11.59 1.36
N GLU A 8 -17.47 -12.36 1.10
CA GLU A 8 -18.74 -12.00 1.68
C GLU A 8 -18.53 -12.05 3.19
N LEU A 9 -18.66 -10.91 3.87
CA LEU A 9 -18.49 -10.81 5.32
C LEU A 9 -19.46 -11.80 6.00
N PRO A 10 -18.96 -12.75 6.79
CA PRO A 10 -19.83 -13.69 7.49
C PRO A 10 -20.72 -12.93 8.47
N LYS A 11 -21.93 -13.44 8.71
CA LYS A 11 -22.98 -12.86 9.59
C LYS A 11 -22.59 -12.66 11.06
N ALA A 12 -21.37 -13.01 11.47
CA ALA A 12 -20.86 -12.87 12.84
C ALA A 12 -19.71 -11.85 12.91
N VAL A 13 -20.06 -10.58 12.82
CA VAL A 13 -19.11 -9.47 13.09
C VAL A 13 -19.14 -9.18 14.59
N VAL A 14 -17.98 -9.13 15.25
CA VAL A 14 -17.83 -8.73 16.65
C VAL A 14 -17.64 -7.21 16.70
N PRO A 15 -18.66 -6.42 17.09
CA PRO A 15 -18.59 -4.96 16.98
C PRO A 15 -17.47 -4.32 17.80
N SER A 16 -17.09 -4.93 18.94
CA SER A 16 -15.99 -4.43 19.77
C SER A 16 -14.63 -4.51 19.08
N VAL A 17 -14.40 -5.53 18.24
CA VAL A 17 -13.15 -5.64 17.45
C VAL A 17 -13.06 -4.52 16.41
N LEU A 18 -14.15 -4.23 15.71
CA LEU A 18 -14.18 -3.12 14.75
C LEU A 18 -13.99 -1.76 15.43
N LYS A 19 -14.60 -1.57 16.61
CA LYS A 19 -14.40 -0.34 17.40
C LYS A 19 -12.97 -0.21 17.89
N ALA A 20 -12.34 -1.32 18.30
CA ALA A 20 -10.93 -1.33 18.71
C ALA A 20 -10.00 -0.97 17.54
N ALA A 21 -10.22 -1.53 16.36
CA ALA A 21 -9.46 -1.17 15.16
C ALA A 21 -9.59 0.32 14.83
N ARG A 22 -10.83 0.85 14.77
CA ARG A 22 -11.06 2.29 14.55
C ARG A 22 -10.40 3.17 15.61
N LEU A 23 -10.36 2.72 16.86
CA LEU A 23 -9.68 3.44 17.94
C LEU A 23 -8.16 3.54 17.68
N LEU A 24 -7.55 2.44 17.26
CA LEU A 24 -6.14 2.42 16.89
C LEU A 24 -5.85 3.34 15.68
N ASP A 25 -6.73 3.33 14.66
CA ASP A 25 -6.61 4.22 13.50
C ASP A 25 -6.68 5.70 13.91
N GLU A 26 -7.61 6.07 14.81
CA GLU A 26 -7.74 7.45 15.32
C GLU A 26 -6.48 7.88 16.08
N VAL A 27 -5.94 7.03 16.95
CA VAL A 27 -4.69 7.33 17.68
C VAL A 27 -3.51 7.42 16.71
N ALA A 28 -3.46 6.57 15.67
CA ALA A 28 -2.41 6.60 14.65
C ALA A 28 -2.47 7.87 13.77
N SER A 29 -3.66 8.45 13.58
CA SER A 29 -3.86 9.61 12.70
C SER A 29 -3.30 10.92 13.27
N THR A 30 -2.99 10.97 14.56
CA THR A 30 -2.48 12.16 15.25
C THR A 30 -1.03 12.01 15.66
N ARG A 31 -0.29 13.12 15.70
CA ARG A 31 1.06 13.15 16.30
C ARG A 31 1.02 13.34 17.82
N GLU A 32 -0.05 13.89 18.34
CA GLU A 32 -0.25 14.15 19.75
C GLU A 32 -1.01 13.02 20.41
N ALA A 33 -0.69 12.76 21.67
CA ALA A 33 -1.41 11.79 22.47
C ALA A 33 -2.85 12.22 22.70
N LEU A 34 -3.80 11.33 22.56
CA LEU A 34 -5.21 11.61 22.77
C LEU A 34 -5.64 11.25 24.19
N SER A 35 -6.43 12.13 24.82
CA SER A 35 -7.14 11.82 26.05
C SER A 35 -8.34 10.87 25.79
N LEU A 36 -8.83 10.21 26.85
CA LEU A 36 -10.04 9.39 26.76
C LEU A 36 -11.25 10.15 26.20
N ALA A 37 -11.38 11.42 26.56
CA ALA A 37 -12.50 12.25 26.13
C ALA A 37 -12.42 12.57 24.62
N GLU A 38 -11.24 12.85 24.11
CA GLU A 38 -11.02 13.11 22.69
C GLU A 38 -11.26 11.84 21.85
N ILE A 39 -10.75 10.67 22.30
CA ILE A 39 -11.01 9.40 21.64
C ILE A 39 -12.51 9.12 21.59
N ALA A 40 -13.22 9.27 22.71
CA ALA A 40 -14.67 9.05 22.79
C ALA A 40 -15.44 9.96 21.84
N ALA A 41 -15.07 11.25 21.76
CA ALA A 41 -15.69 12.21 20.86
C ALA A 41 -15.44 11.89 19.38
N ARG A 42 -14.21 11.53 18.99
CA ARG A 42 -13.86 11.19 17.60
C ARG A 42 -14.56 9.93 17.10
N LEU A 43 -14.74 8.95 18.00
CA LEU A 43 -15.38 7.68 17.66
C LEU A 43 -16.90 7.71 17.78
N ASP A 44 -17.47 8.78 18.32
CA ASP A 44 -18.89 8.87 18.70
C ASP A 44 -19.31 7.70 19.61
N LEU A 45 -18.54 7.47 20.70
CA LEU A 45 -18.77 6.40 21.65
C LEU A 45 -18.92 6.93 23.07
N PRO A 46 -19.75 6.27 23.92
CA PRO A 46 -19.82 6.54 25.34
C PRO A 46 -18.44 6.42 26.01
N LYS A 47 -18.09 7.32 26.94
CA LYS A 47 -16.82 7.28 27.67
C LYS A 47 -16.55 5.96 28.38
N SER A 48 -17.56 5.31 28.91
CA SER A 48 -17.43 3.99 29.55
C SER A 48 -17.00 2.89 28.58
N SER A 49 -17.61 2.85 27.38
CA SER A 49 -17.24 1.90 26.33
C SER A 49 -15.83 2.18 25.81
N THR A 50 -15.49 3.45 25.62
CA THR A 50 -14.14 3.87 25.19
C THR A 50 -13.10 3.49 26.23
N LEU A 51 -13.39 3.69 27.53
CA LEU A 51 -12.48 3.28 28.61
C LEU A 51 -12.22 1.77 28.61
N SER A 52 -13.27 0.95 28.44
CA SER A 52 -13.14 -0.51 28.35
C SER A 52 -12.26 -0.93 27.16
N LEU A 53 -12.44 -0.30 25.99
CA LEU A 53 -11.60 -0.55 24.82
C LEU A 53 -10.14 -0.14 25.06
N CYS A 54 -9.91 1.08 25.60
CA CYS A 54 -8.56 1.56 25.92
C CYS A 54 -7.87 0.63 26.92
N THR A 55 -8.58 0.19 27.97
CA THR A 55 -8.04 -0.75 28.98
C THR A 55 -7.61 -2.07 28.32
N SER A 56 -8.47 -2.67 27.51
CA SER A 56 -8.19 -3.94 26.82
C SER A 56 -7.01 -3.81 25.85
N LEU A 57 -6.97 -2.71 25.08
CA LEU A 57 -5.87 -2.44 24.15
C LEU A 57 -4.55 -2.14 24.87
N THR A 58 -4.60 -1.51 26.06
CA THR A 58 -3.42 -1.29 26.88
C THR A 58 -2.91 -2.60 27.48
N GLN A 59 -3.80 -3.48 27.96
CA GLN A 59 -3.43 -4.80 28.48
C GLN A 59 -2.81 -5.70 27.40
N SER A 60 -3.26 -5.56 26.15
CA SER A 60 -2.69 -6.30 25.01
C SER A 60 -1.42 -5.64 24.42
N GLY A 61 -0.96 -4.53 24.96
CA GLY A 61 0.22 -3.80 24.46
C GLY A 61 -0.01 -3.05 23.14
N LEU A 62 -1.24 -2.98 22.64
CA LEU A 62 -1.61 -2.25 21.41
C LEU A 62 -1.77 -0.75 21.66
N LEU A 63 -2.03 -0.32 22.91
CA LEU A 63 -1.95 1.05 23.38
C LEU A 63 -1.00 1.16 24.55
N THR A 64 -0.46 2.37 24.78
CA THR A 64 0.27 2.77 25.98
C THR A 64 -0.49 3.94 26.60
N ARG A 65 -0.77 3.86 27.91
CA ARG A 65 -1.34 4.97 28.68
C ARG A 65 -0.21 5.66 29.44
N TYR A 66 -0.15 6.98 29.31
CA TYR A 66 0.81 7.81 30.04
C TYR A 66 0.23 8.37 31.34
N GLU A 67 1.09 8.91 32.20
CA GLU A 67 0.72 9.47 33.52
C GLU A 67 -0.30 10.61 33.43
N ASN A 68 -0.27 11.40 32.37
CA ASN A 68 -1.23 12.47 32.09
C ASN A 68 -2.59 11.95 31.56
N ASN A 69 -2.84 10.65 31.62
CA ASN A 69 -4.05 9.97 31.12
C ASN A 69 -4.30 10.11 29.62
N THR A 70 -3.26 10.30 28.83
CA THR A 70 -3.32 10.24 27.38
C THR A 70 -2.89 8.86 26.86
N TYR A 71 -3.27 8.56 25.63
CA TYR A 71 -3.03 7.28 24.96
C TYR A 71 -2.23 7.47 23.70
N HIS A 72 -1.26 6.57 23.48
CA HIS A 72 -0.47 6.42 22.26
C HIS A 72 -0.56 4.98 21.76
N LEU A 73 -0.10 4.76 20.52
CA LEU A 73 0.09 3.39 20.02
C LEU A 73 1.12 2.65 20.87
N GLY A 74 0.83 1.39 21.18
CA GLY A 74 1.72 0.51 21.96
C GLY A 74 2.76 -0.22 21.09
N THR A 75 3.86 -0.64 21.72
CA THR A 75 5.00 -1.29 21.04
C THR A 75 4.67 -2.65 20.43
N HIS A 76 3.65 -3.35 20.94
CA HIS A 76 3.22 -4.62 20.35
C HIS A 76 2.78 -4.51 18.88
N LEU A 77 2.37 -3.32 18.43
CA LEU A 77 2.12 -3.05 17.00
C LEU A 77 3.38 -3.19 16.14
N VAL A 78 4.56 -2.87 16.70
CA VAL A 78 5.84 -3.05 16.01
C VAL A 78 6.15 -4.54 15.82
N ASP A 79 5.87 -5.37 16.85
CA ASP A 79 6.05 -6.83 16.77
C ASP A 79 5.14 -7.43 15.69
N LEU A 80 3.87 -7.00 15.65
CA LEU A 80 2.91 -7.45 14.64
C LEU A 80 3.31 -7.00 13.23
N ALA A 81 3.76 -5.75 13.08
CA ALA A 81 4.24 -5.22 11.81
C ALA A 81 5.51 -5.98 11.35
N HIS A 82 6.46 -6.23 12.26
CA HIS A 82 7.65 -7.02 11.97
C HIS A 82 7.28 -8.45 11.53
N ALA A 83 6.39 -9.13 12.26
CA ALA A 83 5.93 -10.46 11.91
C ALA A 83 5.21 -10.49 10.54
N TYR A 84 4.45 -9.45 10.19
CA TYR A 84 3.85 -9.31 8.87
C TYR A 84 4.89 -9.13 7.77
N LEU A 85 5.84 -8.23 7.95
CA LEU A 85 6.90 -7.94 6.98
C LEU A 85 7.88 -9.10 6.81
N ALA A 86 8.17 -9.84 7.89
CA ALA A 86 9.05 -11.02 7.88
C ALA A 86 8.45 -12.25 7.19
N ARG A 87 7.13 -12.28 6.94
CA ARG A 87 6.48 -13.40 6.22
C ARG A 87 6.91 -13.53 4.77
N THR A 88 7.46 -12.47 4.19
CA THR A 88 8.06 -12.48 2.87
C THR A 88 9.40 -11.77 2.97
N ASP A 89 10.48 -12.45 2.59
CA ASP A 89 11.81 -11.80 2.48
C ASP A 89 11.86 -10.66 1.43
N LEU A 90 10.70 -10.39 0.77
CA LEU A 90 10.58 -9.38 -0.29
C LEU A 90 11.01 -7.98 0.15
N THR A 91 10.70 -7.57 1.39
CA THR A 91 11.08 -6.24 1.88
C THR A 91 12.59 -6.13 2.04
N ARG A 92 13.23 -7.13 2.65
CA ARG A 92 14.68 -7.18 2.82
C ARG A 92 15.41 -7.28 1.47
N GLU A 93 14.94 -8.14 0.58
CA GLU A 93 15.52 -8.32 -0.75
C GLU A 93 15.36 -7.06 -1.61
N PHE A 94 14.23 -6.35 -1.47
CA PHE A 94 14.01 -5.06 -2.12
C PHE A 94 15.03 -4.02 -1.64
N GLU A 95 15.25 -3.88 -0.33
CA GLU A 95 16.22 -2.94 0.22
C GLU A 95 17.64 -3.26 -0.23
N GLN A 96 18.05 -4.54 -0.16
CA GLN A 96 19.38 -4.98 -0.61
C GLN A 96 19.59 -4.77 -2.12
N ALA A 97 18.56 -5.00 -2.93
CA ALA A 97 18.65 -4.77 -4.37
C ALA A 97 18.79 -3.27 -4.68
N LEU A 98 18.10 -2.39 -3.98
CA LEU A 98 18.24 -0.94 -4.14
C LEU A 98 19.63 -0.44 -3.78
N ASP A 99 20.33 -1.05 -2.82
CA ASP A 99 21.70 -0.68 -2.48
C ASP A 99 22.70 -0.91 -3.65
N THR A 100 22.36 -1.84 -4.54
CA THR A 100 23.17 -2.14 -5.74
C THR A 100 22.72 -1.35 -6.97
N LEU A 101 21.48 -0.86 -6.99
CA LEU A 101 20.85 -0.18 -8.14
C LEU A 101 20.92 1.34 -8.00
N LYS A 102 22.13 1.92 -8.09
CA LYS A 102 22.37 3.37 -7.96
C LYS A 102 21.57 4.27 -8.91
N VAL A 103 21.00 3.71 -9.97
CA VAL A 103 20.17 4.45 -10.95
C VAL A 103 18.90 5.04 -10.31
N LEU A 104 18.49 4.55 -9.14
CA LEU A 104 17.27 4.94 -8.44
C LEU A 104 17.51 5.85 -7.23
N ASP A 105 18.77 6.25 -6.95
CA ASP A 105 19.13 7.02 -5.74
C ASP A 105 18.46 8.40 -5.69
N GLU A 106 18.24 9.03 -6.84
CA GLU A 106 17.61 10.35 -6.91
C GLU A 106 16.07 10.30 -6.77
N ASP A 107 15.47 9.17 -7.09
CA ASP A 107 14.03 8.99 -7.23
C ASP A 107 13.48 8.12 -6.10
N GLY A 108 12.22 8.32 -5.73
CA GLY A 108 11.58 7.48 -4.70
C GLY A 108 11.23 6.10 -5.23
N ALA A 109 11.67 5.04 -4.54
CA ALA A 109 11.32 3.65 -4.85
C ALA A 109 10.41 3.05 -3.78
N VAL A 110 9.42 2.26 -4.18
CA VAL A 110 8.45 1.64 -3.29
C VAL A 110 8.20 0.18 -3.65
N LEU A 111 7.92 -0.62 -2.61
CA LEU A 111 7.34 -1.95 -2.72
C LEU A 111 5.94 -1.92 -2.14
N ALA A 112 4.95 -2.38 -2.89
CA ALA A 112 3.56 -2.35 -2.50
C ALA A 112 2.89 -3.72 -2.63
N VAL A 113 1.94 -3.98 -1.74
CA VAL A 113 1.01 -5.11 -1.84
C VAL A 113 -0.41 -4.58 -2.01
N ARG A 114 -1.33 -5.42 -2.50
CA ARG A 114 -2.74 -5.05 -2.66
C ARG A 114 -3.57 -5.48 -1.46
N ASP A 115 -4.41 -4.57 -1.01
CA ASP A 115 -5.45 -4.83 -0.02
C ASP A 115 -6.79 -4.27 -0.52
N GLY A 116 -7.64 -5.15 -1.06
CA GLY A 116 -8.87 -4.73 -1.71
C GLY A 116 -8.63 -3.87 -2.94
N ASP A 117 -9.19 -2.66 -2.94
CA ASP A 117 -9.07 -1.64 -3.99
C ASP A 117 -7.97 -0.59 -3.70
N GLU A 118 -7.10 -0.88 -2.71
CA GLU A 118 -5.96 -0.06 -2.35
C GLU A 118 -4.64 -0.81 -2.47
N VAL A 119 -3.55 -0.06 -2.62
CA VAL A 119 -2.19 -0.52 -2.38
C VAL A 119 -1.76 -0.11 -0.97
N VAL A 120 -0.92 -0.94 -0.36
CA VAL A 120 -0.23 -0.65 0.91
C VAL A 120 1.26 -0.71 0.65
N TYR A 121 1.99 0.36 0.96
CA TYR A 121 3.45 0.37 0.85
C TYR A 121 4.07 -0.37 2.02
N VAL A 122 4.81 -1.44 1.73
CA VAL A 122 5.45 -2.34 2.72
C VAL A 122 6.95 -2.10 2.83
N ALA A 123 7.57 -1.47 1.83
CA ALA A 123 8.91 -0.90 1.91
C ALA A 123 8.99 0.35 1.02
N CYS A 124 9.86 1.28 1.39
CA CYS A 124 10.07 2.49 0.61
C CYS A 124 11.48 3.06 0.85
N ARG A 125 12.08 3.58 -0.22
CA ARG A 125 13.26 4.43 -0.17
C ARG A 125 12.88 5.76 -0.79
N ASN A 126 12.99 6.84 -0.01
CA ASN A 126 12.79 8.18 -0.56
C ASN A 126 14.09 8.62 -1.24
N GLY A 127 13.98 9.21 -2.43
CA GLY A 127 15.13 9.74 -3.14
C GLY A 127 15.67 11.01 -2.51
N ASP A 128 16.89 11.39 -2.89
CA ASP A 128 17.61 12.55 -2.35
C ASP A 128 17.02 13.91 -2.77
N ARG A 129 16.05 13.93 -3.67
CA ARG A 129 15.43 15.16 -4.16
C ARG A 129 14.43 15.72 -3.14
N PRO A 130 14.59 16.99 -2.69
CA PRO A 130 13.75 17.57 -1.62
C PRO A 130 12.30 17.85 -2.04
N VAL A 131 11.90 17.63 -3.29
CA VAL A 131 10.59 18.02 -3.87
C VAL A 131 9.73 16.81 -4.23
N GLY A 132 9.99 15.65 -3.67
CA GLY A 132 9.24 14.41 -3.93
C GLY A 132 8.07 14.17 -2.96
N ILE A 133 7.32 13.12 -3.22
CA ILE A 133 6.41 12.54 -2.23
C ILE A 133 7.27 11.82 -1.19
N THR A 134 7.04 12.08 0.09
CA THR A 134 7.62 11.27 1.16
C THR A 134 6.77 10.02 1.36
N TYR A 135 7.27 8.91 0.85
CA TYR A 135 6.63 7.60 1.05
C TYR A 135 6.87 7.09 2.46
N ARG A 136 5.89 6.38 3.01
CA ARG A 136 5.98 5.75 4.34
C ARG A 136 5.38 4.35 4.28
N ILE A 137 5.98 3.43 5.04
CA ILE A 137 5.41 2.09 5.26
C ILE A 137 4.02 2.25 5.87
N GLY A 138 3.06 1.46 5.37
CA GLY A 138 1.66 1.54 5.75
C GLY A 138 0.85 2.60 4.99
N MET A 139 1.47 3.45 4.15
CA MET A 139 0.73 4.41 3.32
C MET A 139 -0.16 3.66 2.33
N ARG A 140 -1.42 4.13 2.21
CA ARG A 140 -2.45 3.52 1.36
C ARG A 140 -2.88 4.49 0.27
N LEU A 141 -3.04 3.98 -0.93
CA LEU A 141 -3.52 4.75 -2.10
C LEU A 141 -4.40 3.86 -2.99
N PRO A 142 -5.34 4.44 -3.76
CA PRO A 142 -6.20 3.68 -4.67
C PRO A 142 -5.40 2.93 -5.74
N VAL A 143 -5.73 1.66 -6.00
CA VAL A 143 -5.08 0.86 -7.05
C VAL A 143 -5.26 1.48 -8.45
N SER A 144 -6.36 2.19 -8.67
CA SER A 144 -6.68 2.81 -9.97
C SER A 144 -5.81 4.02 -10.32
N CYS A 145 -5.23 4.69 -9.30
CA CYS A 145 -4.46 5.92 -9.50
C CYS A 145 -2.95 5.68 -9.52
N THR A 146 -2.47 4.55 -8.96
CA THR A 146 -1.04 4.31 -8.75
C THR A 146 -0.44 3.37 -9.79
N ALA A 147 0.83 3.58 -10.15
CA ALA A 147 1.57 2.65 -11.00
C ALA A 147 1.67 1.25 -10.36
N THR A 148 1.93 1.18 -9.03
CA THR A 148 1.93 -0.09 -8.28
C THR A 148 0.58 -0.79 -8.31
N GLY A 149 -0.50 -0.04 -8.12
CA GLY A 149 -1.86 -0.58 -8.13
C GLY A 149 -2.25 -1.15 -9.49
N LYS A 150 -2.04 -0.38 -10.57
CA LYS A 150 -2.30 -0.84 -11.94
C LYS A 150 -1.43 -2.04 -12.30
N ALA A 151 -0.17 -2.07 -11.87
CA ALA A 151 0.69 -3.24 -12.05
C ALA A 151 0.14 -4.48 -11.33
N LEU A 152 -0.31 -4.34 -10.08
CA LEU A 152 -0.89 -5.44 -9.29
C LEU A 152 -2.17 -6.00 -9.91
N ILE A 153 -3.11 -5.11 -10.28
CA ILE A 153 -4.39 -5.55 -10.83
C ILE A 153 -4.32 -5.93 -12.30
N SER A 154 -3.20 -5.69 -12.99
CA SER A 154 -3.00 -6.17 -14.37
C SER A 154 -2.96 -7.69 -14.49
N ALA A 155 -2.56 -8.39 -13.41
CA ALA A 155 -2.58 -9.85 -13.34
C ALA A 155 -3.99 -10.45 -13.15
N LEU A 156 -4.98 -9.63 -12.86
CA LEU A 156 -6.38 -10.05 -12.71
C LEU A 156 -7.10 -10.07 -14.07
N SER A 157 -8.11 -10.91 -14.20
CA SER A 157 -9.04 -10.84 -15.33
C SER A 157 -9.89 -9.55 -15.28
N ASP A 158 -10.42 -9.13 -16.42
CA ASP A 158 -11.29 -7.95 -16.50
C ASP A 158 -12.54 -8.08 -15.60
N GLN A 159 -13.04 -9.32 -15.39
CA GLN A 159 -14.17 -9.56 -14.49
C GLN A 159 -13.77 -9.36 -13.02
N GLU A 160 -12.61 -9.84 -12.61
CA GLU A 160 -12.08 -9.63 -11.26
C GLU A 160 -11.82 -8.15 -10.99
N VAL A 161 -11.21 -7.43 -11.95
CA VAL A 161 -11.04 -5.97 -11.84
C VAL A 161 -12.38 -5.26 -11.66
N ARG A 162 -13.40 -5.62 -12.44
CA ARG A 162 -14.75 -5.04 -12.27
C ARG A 162 -15.36 -5.34 -10.90
N SER A 163 -15.04 -6.48 -10.30
CA SER A 163 -15.56 -6.89 -8.98
C SER A 163 -14.88 -6.16 -7.82
N LEU A 164 -13.68 -5.61 -8.01
CA LEU A 164 -12.99 -4.81 -7.00
C LEU A 164 -13.73 -3.50 -6.70
N PHE A 165 -14.40 -2.95 -7.70
CA PHE A 165 -15.02 -1.65 -7.59
C PHE A 165 -16.54 -1.77 -7.49
N ARG A 166 -17.16 -0.98 -6.61
CA ARG A 166 -18.62 -0.98 -6.44
C ARG A 166 -19.30 -0.53 -7.74
N ARG A 167 -20.22 -1.35 -8.25
CA ARG A 167 -20.97 -1.05 -9.47
C ARG A 167 -21.62 0.34 -9.39
N GLY A 168 -21.43 1.13 -10.45
CA GLY A 168 -22.07 2.44 -10.60
C GLY A 168 -21.43 3.58 -9.78
N LYS A 169 -20.35 3.32 -9.04
CA LYS A 169 -19.58 4.40 -8.39
C LYS A 169 -18.37 4.79 -9.23
N PRO A 170 -18.05 6.09 -9.33
CA PRO A 170 -16.81 6.52 -9.95
C PRO A 170 -15.61 6.00 -9.18
N LEU A 171 -14.50 5.79 -9.87
CA LEU A 171 -13.22 5.48 -9.23
C LEU A 171 -12.71 6.69 -8.42
N PRO A 172 -11.92 6.47 -7.36
CA PRO A 172 -11.24 7.56 -6.67
C PRO A 172 -10.41 8.38 -7.65
N GLN A 173 -10.47 9.71 -7.52
CA GLN A 173 -9.66 10.63 -8.29
C GLN A 173 -8.87 11.51 -7.34
N LEU A 174 -7.54 11.38 -7.37
CA LEU A 174 -6.61 12.18 -6.55
C LEU A 174 -6.19 13.46 -7.28
N THR A 175 -6.28 13.42 -8.61
CA THR A 175 -6.01 14.56 -9.50
C THR A 175 -7.01 14.55 -10.67
N PRO A 176 -7.09 15.62 -11.46
CA PRO A 176 -7.89 15.61 -12.70
C PRO A 176 -7.45 14.56 -13.73
N ASN A 177 -6.19 14.08 -13.65
CA ASN A 177 -5.65 13.08 -14.57
C ASN A 177 -5.96 11.64 -14.13
N SER A 178 -6.43 11.44 -12.89
CA SER A 178 -6.79 10.11 -12.39
C SER A 178 -7.92 9.49 -13.22
N CYS A 179 -7.82 8.20 -13.47
CA CYS A 179 -8.85 7.46 -14.18
C CYS A 179 -10.17 7.41 -13.38
N GLY A 180 -11.23 8.00 -13.89
CA GLY A 180 -12.52 8.14 -13.17
C GLY A 180 -13.48 6.97 -13.34
N ALA A 181 -13.18 5.98 -14.22
CA ALA A 181 -14.11 4.90 -14.54
C ALA A 181 -13.39 3.57 -14.85
N VAL A 182 -14.07 2.45 -14.61
CA VAL A 182 -13.51 1.10 -14.80
C VAL A 182 -13.21 0.78 -16.27
N GLY A 183 -14.00 1.29 -17.22
CA GLY A 183 -13.77 1.06 -18.66
C GLY A 183 -12.39 1.56 -19.11
N PRO A 184 -12.08 2.85 -19.00
CA PRO A 184 -10.76 3.40 -19.30
C PRO A 184 -9.63 2.74 -18.50
N LEU A 185 -9.88 2.37 -17.22
CA LEU A 185 -8.89 1.63 -16.43
C LEU A 185 -8.55 0.29 -17.07
N LEU A 186 -9.54 -0.46 -17.57
CA LEU A 186 -9.29 -1.72 -18.27
C LEU A 186 -8.48 -1.53 -19.56
N ASP A 187 -8.69 -0.41 -20.27
CA ASP A 187 -7.86 -0.06 -21.43
C ASP A 187 -6.40 0.15 -21.04
N GLN A 188 -6.15 0.89 -19.97
CA GLN A 188 -4.79 1.05 -19.40
C GLN A 188 -4.20 -0.30 -19.00
N LEU A 189 -4.99 -1.19 -18.35
CA LEU A 189 -4.50 -2.50 -17.92
C LEU A 189 -4.15 -3.42 -19.11
N ARG A 190 -4.86 -3.32 -20.23
CA ARG A 190 -4.46 -4.03 -21.47
C ARG A 190 -3.09 -3.57 -21.96
N GLN A 191 -2.80 -2.28 -21.90
CA GLN A 191 -1.47 -1.76 -22.21
C GLN A 191 -0.41 -2.27 -21.23
N VAL A 192 -0.71 -2.28 -19.92
CA VAL A 192 0.19 -2.82 -18.90
C VAL A 192 0.53 -4.28 -19.18
N ARG A 193 -0.46 -5.11 -19.51
CA ARG A 193 -0.25 -6.54 -19.86
C ARG A 193 0.63 -6.71 -21.09
N SER A 194 0.51 -5.84 -22.10
CA SER A 194 1.30 -5.93 -23.33
C SER A 194 2.73 -5.43 -23.17
N GLN A 195 2.95 -4.36 -22.41
CA GLN A 195 4.29 -3.74 -22.27
C GLN A 195 5.06 -4.22 -21.02
N GLY A 196 4.37 -4.85 -20.05
CA GLY A 196 4.98 -5.40 -18.83
C GLY A 196 5.25 -4.39 -17.72
N TYR A 197 4.74 -3.16 -17.82
CA TYR A 197 4.83 -2.15 -16.78
C TYR A 197 3.62 -1.22 -16.81
N ALA A 198 3.28 -0.63 -15.66
CA ALA A 198 2.24 0.37 -15.51
C ALA A 198 2.84 1.78 -15.36
N THR A 199 2.06 2.80 -15.72
CA THR A 199 2.42 4.20 -15.48
C THR A 199 1.33 4.91 -14.67
N ASP A 200 1.76 5.82 -13.82
CA ASP A 200 0.95 6.86 -13.22
C ASP A 200 1.50 8.20 -13.75
N ASP A 201 0.79 8.81 -14.65
CA ASP A 201 1.16 10.09 -15.23
C ASP A 201 0.34 11.21 -14.59
N GLU A 202 0.83 11.73 -13.47
CA GLU A 202 0.15 12.76 -12.66
C GLU A 202 -1.21 12.30 -12.09
N GLU A 203 -1.50 11.00 -12.06
CA GLU A 203 -2.77 10.49 -11.55
C GLU A 203 -2.84 10.50 -10.03
N THR A 204 -1.72 10.24 -9.34
CA THR A 204 -1.60 10.33 -7.88
C THR A 204 -1.32 11.76 -7.43
N ARG A 205 -0.45 12.48 -8.15
CA ARG A 205 -0.06 13.85 -7.84
C ARG A 205 0.43 14.57 -9.09
N VAL A 206 -0.05 15.80 -9.28
CA VAL A 206 0.40 16.69 -10.36
C VAL A 206 1.91 16.95 -10.24
N GLY A 207 2.62 16.90 -11.37
CA GLY A 207 4.06 17.04 -11.45
C GLY A 207 4.86 15.74 -11.22
N MET A 208 4.19 14.62 -10.95
CA MET A 208 4.82 13.32 -10.72
C MET A 208 4.50 12.33 -11.85
N CYS A 209 5.51 11.52 -12.18
CA CYS A 209 5.36 10.39 -13.09
C CYS A 209 5.95 9.15 -12.41
N CYS A 210 5.16 8.07 -12.34
CA CYS A 210 5.59 6.83 -11.72
C CYS A 210 5.56 5.68 -12.73
N ILE A 211 6.51 4.76 -12.60
CA ILE A 211 6.56 3.51 -13.35
C ILE A 211 6.52 2.36 -12.36
N GLY A 212 5.63 1.39 -12.58
CA GLY A 212 5.45 0.24 -11.70
C GLY A 212 5.48 -1.08 -12.45
N VAL A 213 6.07 -2.10 -11.85
CA VAL A 213 6.20 -3.45 -12.42
C VAL A 213 5.68 -4.47 -11.41
N PRO A 214 4.83 -5.43 -11.82
CA PRO A 214 4.34 -6.45 -10.91
C PRO A 214 5.43 -7.50 -10.63
N ILE A 215 5.47 -7.99 -9.39
CA ILE A 215 6.23 -9.17 -8.99
C ILE A 215 5.26 -10.34 -9.06
N ILE A 216 5.45 -11.19 -10.05
CA ILE A 216 4.55 -12.31 -10.34
C ILE A 216 5.03 -13.56 -9.62
N ASP A 217 4.11 -14.27 -8.99
CA ASP A 217 4.35 -15.65 -8.53
C ASP A 217 4.47 -16.57 -9.74
N PRO A 218 5.64 -17.19 -9.96
CA PRO A 218 5.86 -18.02 -11.15
C PRO A 218 5.02 -19.31 -11.17
N GLU A 219 4.46 -19.73 -10.03
CA GLU A 219 3.63 -20.94 -9.95
C GLU A 219 2.16 -20.65 -10.21
N THR A 220 1.66 -19.52 -9.71
CA THR A 220 0.24 -19.19 -9.79
C THR A 220 -0.09 -18.16 -10.87
N GLY A 221 0.90 -17.42 -11.36
CA GLY A 221 0.71 -16.27 -12.26
C GLY A 221 0.11 -15.04 -11.58
N ASN A 222 -0.14 -15.07 -10.27
CA ASN A 222 -0.69 -13.94 -9.54
C ASN A 222 0.37 -12.89 -9.21
N ALA A 223 -0.02 -11.62 -9.16
CA ALA A 223 0.85 -10.58 -8.64
C ALA A 223 0.88 -10.64 -7.10
N LEU A 224 2.05 -10.87 -6.52
CA LEU A 224 2.30 -10.91 -5.08
C LEU A 224 2.50 -9.52 -4.51
N ALA A 225 3.25 -8.71 -5.23
CA ALA A 225 3.61 -7.34 -4.90
C ALA A 225 3.86 -6.55 -6.20
N ALA A 226 4.14 -5.26 -6.08
CA ALA A 226 4.65 -4.45 -7.19
C ALA A 226 5.76 -3.52 -6.69
N VAL A 227 6.77 -3.32 -7.53
CA VAL A 227 7.80 -2.31 -7.33
C VAL A 227 7.52 -1.11 -8.22
N ALA A 228 7.78 0.09 -7.73
CA ALA A 228 7.67 1.29 -8.57
C ALA A 228 8.73 2.32 -8.20
N VAL A 229 8.99 3.19 -9.16
CA VAL A 229 9.81 4.39 -9.01
C VAL A 229 8.95 5.60 -9.34
N SER A 230 9.10 6.63 -8.52
CA SER A 230 8.42 7.91 -8.66
C SER A 230 9.41 9.00 -8.98
N MET A 231 9.17 9.72 -10.08
CA MET A 231 10.03 10.73 -10.65
C MET A 231 9.28 12.06 -10.78
N LEU A 232 10.01 13.17 -10.76
CA LEU A 232 9.44 14.45 -11.19
C LEU A 232 9.21 14.40 -12.70
N LYS A 233 7.98 14.68 -13.16
CA LYS A 233 7.59 14.60 -14.58
C LYS A 233 8.52 15.38 -15.49
N GLY A 234 8.93 16.59 -15.09
CA GLY A 234 9.83 17.43 -15.87
C GLY A 234 11.26 16.90 -16.00
N SER A 235 11.65 15.88 -15.21
CA SER A 235 12.98 15.24 -15.31
C SER A 235 12.98 13.91 -16.07
N VAL A 236 11.81 13.46 -16.56
CA VAL A 236 11.67 12.17 -17.25
C VAL A 236 11.99 12.34 -18.73
N THR A 237 13.17 11.93 -19.15
CA THR A 237 13.54 11.76 -20.56
C THR A 237 13.14 10.36 -21.05
N LEU A 238 13.11 10.14 -22.37
CA LEU A 238 12.87 8.81 -22.95
C LEU A 238 13.91 7.80 -22.46
N ASP A 239 15.19 8.16 -22.51
CA ASP A 239 16.29 7.29 -22.06
C ASP A 239 16.16 6.94 -20.57
N LYS A 240 15.84 7.92 -19.70
CA LYS A 240 15.62 7.68 -18.29
C LYS A 240 14.43 6.74 -18.06
N ARG A 241 13.35 6.92 -18.82
CA ARG A 241 12.17 6.05 -18.74
C ARG A 241 12.51 4.60 -19.10
N GLU A 242 13.21 4.38 -20.21
CA GLU A 242 13.64 3.05 -20.66
C GLU A 242 14.57 2.40 -19.63
N GLN A 243 15.52 3.14 -19.10
CA GLN A 243 16.43 2.66 -18.07
C GLN A 243 15.70 2.26 -16.79
N VAL A 244 14.75 3.08 -16.30
CA VAL A 244 13.94 2.78 -15.11
C VAL A 244 13.07 1.55 -15.35
N VAL A 245 12.43 1.42 -16.52
CA VAL A 245 11.62 0.24 -16.87
C VAL A 245 12.49 -1.02 -16.86
N ALA A 246 13.65 -1.01 -17.53
CA ALA A 246 14.54 -2.16 -17.57
C ALA A 246 15.03 -2.56 -16.17
N THR A 247 15.38 -1.58 -15.34
CA THR A 247 15.82 -1.78 -13.95
C THR A 247 14.71 -2.39 -13.10
N LEU A 248 13.50 -1.85 -13.15
CA LEU A 248 12.36 -2.37 -12.40
C LEU A 248 11.95 -3.77 -12.84
N GLN A 249 11.99 -4.07 -14.14
CA GLN A 249 11.73 -5.42 -14.65
C GLN A 249 12.79 -6.43 -14.19
N ALA A 250 14.06 -6.03 -14.13
CA ALA A 250 15.14 -6.87 -13.60
C ALA A 250 14.94 -7.13 -12.11
N LEU A 251 14.64 -6.08 -11.34
CA LEU A 251 14.32 -6.16 -9.91
C LEU A 251 13.11 -7.07 -9.65
N ALA A 252 12.01 -6.88 -10.39
CA ALA A 252 10.82 -7.69 -10.24
C ALA A 252 11.08 -9.18 -10.52
N ARG A 253 11.88 -9.50 -11.55
CA ARG A 253 12.30 -10.89 -11.84
C ARG A 253 13.15 -11.48 -10.72
N LEU A 254 14.10 -10.72 -10.19
CA LEU A 254 14.94 -11.15 -9.07
C LEU A 254 14.08 -11.48 -7.85
N LEU A 255 13.16 -10.60 -7.48
CA LEU A 255 12.27 -10.79 -6.33
C LEU A 255 11.28 -11.96 -6.57
N SER A 256 10.77 -12.14 -7.77
CA SER A 256 9.91 -13.27 -8.14
C SER A 256 10.63 -14.62 -7.95
N ASN A 257 11.90 -14.72 -8.39
CA ASN A 257 12.69 -15.93 -8.23
C ASN A 257 13.01 -16.26 -6.77
N ARG A 258 13.23 -15.24 -5.93
CA ARG A 258 13.50 -15.41 -4.50
C ARG A 258 12.30 -15.98 -3.74
N VAL A 259 11.09 -15.53 -4.06
CA VAL A 259 9.86 -16.11 -3.48
C VAL A 259 9.75 -17.61 -3.76
N LYS A 260 10.18 -18.08 -4.93
CA LYS A 260 10.20 -19.51 -5.27
C LYS A 260 11.18 -20.32 -4.43
N MET A 261 12.32 -19.73 -4.05
CA MET A 261 13.37 -20.44 -3.29
C MET A 261 13.06 -20.57 -1.80
N LEU A 262 12.09 -19.81 -1.28
CA LEU A 262 11.73 -19.74 0.14
C LEU A 262 10.50 -20.59 0.51
N ARG A 263 9.91 -21.29 -0.47
CA ARG A 263 8.82 -22.27 -0.30
C ARG A 263 9.35 -23.69 -0.37
#